data_2c54599b43a291c42155f19b0da0a321
#
_entry.id   2c54599b43a291c42155f19b0da0a321
#
_cell.length_a   1.000
_cell.length_b   1.000
_cell.length_c   1.000
_cell.angle_alpha   90.00
_cell.angle_beta   90.00
_cell.angle_gamma   90.00
#
_symmetry.space_group_name_H-M   'P 1'
#
loop_
_entity.id
_entity.type
_entity.pdbx_description
1 polymer ?
#
loop_
_entity_poly.entity_id
_entity_poly.type
_entity_poly.pdbx_seq_one_letter_code
_entity_poly.pdbx_strand_id
1 'polypeptide(L)'
;MPRLSIVIPAYNEERFLGTLLARIEAVDIASLGFEKEVIVVDDGSRDRTFEIASGRAGVRALKQVPNQGKGAAVQRGIRDATGDWVLVQDADLEYAPEDYRVLLRAIPAEGRAAVYGSRTQGQVRQRGWFRLFPGRHPRQGLGSWLAGVLLTCWTFLLYGRLITDTLTAYKLYPTHVLRSFVVRTCGFETDHELTAKLIRSGVPIIEVPIGFEPRSTAEGKKIRARDGFIAVATLLRYRFFD
;
A
#
# COMPACT_ATOMS: atom_id res chain seq x y z
N MET A 1 21.69 -9.63 6.24
CA MET A 1 20.24 -9.79 6.55
C MET A 1 19.46 -9.14 5.41
N PRO A 2 18.33 -9.71 4.97
CA PRO A 2 17.47 -9.05 4.00
C PRO A 2 16.94 -7.74 4.59
N ARG A 3 16.73 -6.74 3.72
CA ARG A 3 16.30 -5.41 4.12
C ARG A 3 14.92 -5.10 3.58
N LEU A 4 14.08 -4.52 4.43
CA LEU A 4 12.77 -3.98 4.10
C LEU A 4 12.87 -2.47 3.90
N SER A 5 12.63 -1.98 2.69
CA SER A 5 12.44 -0.55 2.40
C SER A 5 10.96 -0.18 2.57
N ILE A 6 10.68 0.66 3.54
CA ILE A 6 9.35 1.19 3.82
C ILE A 6 9.24 2.53 3.10
N VAL A 7 8.48 2.56 2.01
CA VAL A 7 8.25 3.75 1.17
C VAL A 7 6.98 4.44 1.62
N ILE A 8 7.10 5.68 2.06
CA ILE A 8 6.01 6.49 2.61
C ILE A 8 5.77 7.70 1.68
N PRO A 9 4.81 7.62 0.75
CA PRO A 9 4.38 8.80 0.01
C PRO A 9 3.59 9.72 0.94
N ALA A 10 4.01 10.99 1.04
CA ALA A 10 3.41 11.97 1.94
C ALA A 10 3.06 13.27 1.20
N TYR A 11 1.86 13.81 1.45
CA TYR A 11 1.42 15.11 0.97
C TYR A 11 0.48 15.76 1.97
N ASN A 12 0.93 16.84 2.64
CA ASN A 12 0.19 17.52 3.71
C ASN A 12 -0.27 16.55 4.82
N GLU A 13 0.69 15.87 5.45
CA GLU A 13 0.47 14.86 6.50
C GLU A 13 1.21 15.23 7.82
N GLU A 14 1.47 16.53 8.06
CA GLU A 14 2.18 16.99 9.28
C GLU A 14 1.56 16.48 10.57
N ARG A 15 0.23 16.28 10.56
CA ARG A 15 -0.54 15.83 11.72
C ARG A 15 -0.24 14.38 12.12
N PHE A 16 0.06 13.52 11.16
CA PHE A 16 0.13 12.06 11.38
C PHE A 16 1.53 11.50 11.22
N LEU A 17 2.35 12.10 10.35
CA LEU A 17 3.65 11.55 9.94
C LEU A 17 4.59 11.30 11.13
N GLY A 18 4.67 12.23 12.09
CA GLY A 18 5.54 12.08 13.27
C GLY A 18 5.17 10.87 14.12
N THR A 19 3.86 10.66 14.35
CA THR A 19 3.35 9.48 15.06
C THR A 19 3.62 8.19 14.29
N LEU A 20 3.39 8.21 12.97
CA LEU A 20 3.66 7.05 12.12
C LEU A 20 5.14 6.64 12.20
N LEU A 21 6.06 7.60 12.05
CA LEU A 21 7.50 7.33 12.09
C LEU A 21 7.93 6.74 13.44
N ALA A 22 7.37 7.23 14.54
CA ALA A 22 7.63 6.67 15.87
C ALA A 22 7.13 5.23 16.00
N ARG A 23 5.95 4.91 15.45
CA ARG A 23 5.42 3.54 15.43
C ARG A 23 6.29 2.62 14.56
N ILE A 24 6.70 3.08 13.37
CA ILE A 24 7.59 2.30 12.49
C ILE A 24 8.91 1.99 13.18
N GLU A 25 9.48 2.95 13.89
CA GLU A 25 10.72 2.76 14.65
C GLU A 25 10.56 1.67 15.73
N ALA A 26 9.44 1.68 16.44
CA ALA A 26 9.14 0.77 17.54
C ALA A 26 8.88 -0.69 17.09
N VAL A 27 8.47 -0.93 15.84
CA VAL A 27 8.22 -2.29 15.35
C VAL A 27 9.53 -3.07 15.25
N ASP A 28 9.64 -4.16 16.01
CA ASP A 28 10.75 -5.09 15.90
C ASP A 28 10.53 -6.06 14.71
N ILE A 29 11.30 -5.88 13.64
CA ILE A 29 11.44 -6.84 12.54
C ILE A 29 12.83 -7.51 12.53
N ALA A 30 13.75 -7.07 13.38
CA ALA A 30 15.05 -7.68 13.50
C ALA A 30 14.94 -9.11 14.06
N SER A 31 13.99 -9.36 14.96
CA SER A 31 13.64 -10.70 15.44
C SER A 31 13.15 -11.65 14.34
N LEU A 32 12.75 -11.13 13.18
CA LEU A 32 12.40 -11.90 11.98
C LEU A 32 13.56 -11.98 10.97
N GLY A 33 14.74 -11.46 11.33
CA GLY A 33 15.92 -11.46 10.47
C GLY A 33 15.92 -10.36 9.40
N PHE A 34 15.18 -9.26 9.58
CA PHE A 34 15.12 -8.15 8.62
C PHE A 34 15.70 -6.86 9.19
N GLU A 35 16.38 -6.08 8.34
CA GLU A 35 16.71 -4.68 8.59
C GLU A 35 15.64 -3.75 8.05
N LYS A 36 15.48 -2.55 8.65
CA LYS A 36 14.58 -1.50 8.15
C LYS A 36 15.36 -0.41 7.41
N GLU A 37 14.80 0.04 6.29
CA GLU A 37 15.10 1.30 5.63
C GLU A 37 13.79 2.10 5.52
N VAL A 38 13.76 3.34 6.00
CA VAL A 38 12.57 4.20 5.95
C VAL A 38 12.80 5.33 4.97
N ILE A 39 11.96 5.43 3.94
CA ILE A 39 12.04 6.44 2.89
C ILE A 39 10.72 7.21 2.85
N VAL A 40 10.74 8.46 3.23
CA VAL A 40 9.60 9.38 3.08
C VAL A 40 9.78 10.18 1.81
N VAL A 41 8.78 10.12 0.92
CA VAL A 41 8.74 10.95 -0.29
C VAL A 41 7.67 12.01 -0.13
N ASP A 42 8.10 13.22 0.16
CA ASP A 42 7.22 14.40 0.22
C ASP A 42 6.88 14.87 -1.18
N ASP A 43 5.61 14.75 -1.53
CA ASP A 43 5.08 15.11 -2.86
C ASP A 43 4.66 16.60 -2.94
N GLY A 44 5.57 17.48 -2.53
CA GLY A 44 5.36 18.92 -2.62
C GLY A 44 4.40 19.47 -1.58
N SER A 45 4.48 19.01 -0.34
CA SER A 45 3.68 19.50 0.78
C SER A 45 3.88 20.99 1.02
N ARG A 46 2.84 21.64 1.53
CA ARG A 46 2.81 23.07 1.90
C ARG A 46 2.84 23.29 3.41
N ASP A 47 2.76 22.20 4.16
CA ASP A 47 2.84 22.15 5.62
C ASP A 47 4.22 21.64 6.08
N ARG A 48 4.36 21.27 7.34
CA ARG A 48 5.63 20.83 7.94
C ARG A 48 5.96 19.36 7.66
N THR A 49 5.28 18.68 6.72
CA THR A 49 5.49 17.27 6.41
C THR A 49 6.96 16.95 6.11
N PHE A 50 7.60 17.73 5.22
CA PHE A 50 9.01 17.51 4.86
C PHE A 50 9.96 17.77 6.03
N GLU A 51 9.70 18.81 6.82
CA GLU A 51 10.49 19.17 7.99
C GLU A 51 10.48 18.03 9.03
N ILE A 52 9.29 17.46 9.30
CA ILE A 52 9.12 16.33 10.22
C ILE A 52 9.89 15.09 9.71
N ALA A 53 9.82 14.80 8.42
CA ALA A 53 10.52 13.67 7.84
C ALA A 53 12.04 13.83 7.90
N SER A 54 12.55 15.00 7.50
CA SER A 54 13.99 15.28 7.44
C SER A 54 14.65 15.45 8.82
N GLY A 55 13.87 15.84 9.82
CA GLY A 55 14.33 15.95 11.21
C GLY A 55 14.39 14.61 11.96
N ARG A 56 13.91 13.51 11.37
CA ARG A 56 13.90 12.20 12.05
C ARG A 56 15.14 11.39 11.71
N ALA A 57 15.92 11.00 12.72
CA ALA A 57 17.07 10.13 12.55
C ALA A 57 16.66 8.77 11.92
N GLY A 58 17.47 8.23 11.02
CA GLY A 58 17.20 6.96 10.35
C GLY A 58 16.13 7.03 9.24
N VAL A 59 15.59 8.21 8.95
CA VAL A 59 14.64 8.45 7.87
C VAL A 59 15.34 9.15 6.70
N ARG A 60 15.23 8.59 5.52
CA ARG A 60 15.64 9.21 4.27
C ARG A 60 14.49 10.04 3.71
N ALA A 61 14.53 11.34 3.85
CA ALA A 61 13.52 12.24 3.33
C ALA A 61 13.88 12.70 1.91
N LEU A 62 12.96 12.46 0.97
CA LEU A 62 13.07 12.90 -0.43
C LEU A 62 11.96 13.93 -0.69
N LYS A 63 12.28 15.00 -1.39
CA LYS A 63 11.31 16.02 -1.79
C LYS A 63 11.14 16.04 -3.30
N GLN A 64 9.90 16.08 -3.76
CA GLN A 64 9.58 16.34 -5.17
C GLN A 64 8.66 17.55 -5.28
N VAL A 65 9.00 18.43 -6.22
CA VAL A 65 8.28 19.68 -6.50
C VAL A 65 8.21 19.85 -8.01
N PRO A 66 7.03 20.14 -8.57
CA PRO A 66 5.73 20.26 -7.91
C PRO A 66 5.16 18.91 -7.49
N ASN A 67 3.96 18.92 -6.85
CA ASN A 67 3.19 17.71 -6.58
C ASN A 67 2.93 16.93 -7.88
N GLN A 68 3.27 15.64 -7.89
CA GLN A 68 3.18 14.75 -9.06
C GLN A 68 2.21 13.57 -8.84
N GLY A 69 1.67 13.44 -7.64
CA GLY A 69 0.72 12.40 -7.24
C GLY A 69 1.34 11.24 -6.47
N LYS A 70 0.50 10.51 -5.73
CA LYS A 70 0.90 9.39 -4.87
C LYS A 70 1.75 8.36 -5.63
N GLY A 71 1.32 7.96 -6.82
CA GLY A 71 2.03 6.97 -7.62
C GLY A 71 3.42 7.43 -8.04
N ALA A 72 3.61 8.70 -8.37
CA ALA A 72 4.92 9.27 -8.68
C ALA A 72 5.84 9.25 -7.43
N ALA A 73 5.30 9.57 -6.26
CA ALA A 73 6.04 9.48 -5.00
C ALA A 73 6.44 8.04 -4.66
N VAL A 74 5.53 7.07 -4.85
CA VAL A 74 5.83 5.64 -4.68
C VAL A 74 6.93 5.20 -5.65
N GLN A 75 6.85 5.53 -6.93
CA GLN A 75 7.89 5.21 -7.92
C GLN A 75 9.24 5.83 -7.55
N ARG A 76 9.25 7.06 -7.05
CA ARG A 76 10.47 7.70 -6.57
C ARG A 76 11.07 6.92 -5.40
N GLY A 77 10.26 6.55 -4.42
CA GLY A 77 10.70 5.74 -3.29
C GLY A 77 11.26 4.37 -3.71
N ILE A 78 10.60 3.68 -4.66
CA ILE A 78 11.06 2.39 -5.21
C ILE A 78 12.42 2.53 -5.91
N ARG A 79 12.65 3.60 -6.65
CA ARG A 79 13.96 3.85 -7.30
C ARG A 79 15.07 4.06 -6.28
N ASP A 80 14.77 4.77 -5.21
CA ASP A 80 15.72 5.12 -4.16
C ASP A 80 15.88 4.02 -3.08
N ALA A 81 14.96 3.03 -3.01
CA ALA A 81 15.00 1.92 -2.08
C ALA A 81 16.26 1.06 -2.29
N THR A 82 16.89 0.59 -1.22
CA THR A 82 18.07 -0.30 -1.29
C THR A 82 17.78 -1.71 -0.79
N GLY A 83 16.58 -1.92 -0.20
CA GLY A 83 16.19 -3.20 0.37
C GLY A 83 15.79 -4.24 -0.66
N ASP A 84 15.81 -5.49 -0.23
CA ASP A 84 15.37 -6.65 -1.01
C ASP A 84 13.86 -6.66 -1.22
N TRP A 85 13.15 -6.03 -0.27
CA TRP A 85 11.70 -5.91 -0.24
C TRP A 85 11.28 -4.45 -0.12
N VAL A 86 10.20 -4.08 -0.80
CA VAL A 86 9.56 -2.77 -0.69
C VAL A 86 8.14 -2.94 -0.15
N LEU A 87 7.83 -2.20 0.89
CA LEU A 87 6.48 -2.02 1.42
C LEU A 87 6.04 -0.57 1.21
N VAL A 88 4.86 -0.36 0.65
CA VAL A 88 4.24 0.96 0.60
C VAL A 88 3.43 1.18 1.88
N GLN A 89 3.71 2.27 2.60
CA GLN A 89 3.04 2.69 3.82
C GLN A 89 2.39 4.04 3.62
N ASP A 90 1.07 4.12 3.73
CA ASP A 90 0.38 5.41 3.73
C ASP A 90 0.69 6.21 5.00
N ALA A 91 0.85 7.54 4.86
CA ALA A 91 1.26 8.43 5.95
C ALA A 91 0.14 8.73 6.98
N ASP A 92 -1.01 8.09 6.87
CA ASP A 92 -2.29 8.52 7.45
C ASP A 92 -2.78 7.73 8.67
N LEU A 93 -1.99 6.79 9.17
CA LEU A 93 -2.30 5.92 10.32
C LEU A 93 -3.51 4.96 10.12
N GLU A 94 -4.09 4.85 8.91
CA GLU A 94 -5.16 3.87 8.66
C GLU A 94 -4.65 2.42 8.76
N TYR A 95 -3.35 2.21 8.52
CA TYR A 95 -2.67 0.91 8.61
C TYR A 95 -1.66 0.91 9.75
N ALA A 96 -1.60 -0.22 10.43
CA ALA A 96 -0.74 -0.42 11.59
C ALA A 96 0.64 -0.97 11.18
N PRO A 97 1.78 -0.27 11.51
CA PRO A 97 3.12 -0.81 11.27
C PRO A 97 3.38 -2.17 11.93
N GLU A 98 2.66 -2.51 12.98
CA GLU A 98 2.73 -3.80 13.67
C GLU A 98 2.40 -4.98 12.75
N ASP A 99 1.60 -4.75 11.69
CA ASP A 99 1.25 -5.74 10.67
C ASP A 99 2.42 -6.08 9.71
N TYR A 100 3.54 -5.33 9.73
CA TYR A 100 4.74 -5.71 8.97
C TYR A 100 5.18 -7.13 9.30
N ARG A 101 5.06 -7.54 10.56
CA ARG A 101 5.42 -8.88 11.00
C ARG A 101 4.59 -9.97 10.35
N VAL A 102 3.30 -9.70 10.11
CA VAL A 102 2.40 -10.66 9.44
C VAL A 102 2.77 -10.77 7.96
N LEU A 103 3.03 -9.63 7.30
CA LEU A 103 3.44 -9.59 5.89
C LEU A 103 4.78 -10.29 5.67
N LEU A 104 5.79 -10.01 6.50
CA LEU A 104 7.13 -10.58 6.38
C LEU A 104 7.15 -12.09 6.61
N ARG A 105 6.36 -12.60 7.56
CA ARG A 105 6.24 -14.04 7.81
C ARG A 105 5.57 -14.81 6.68
N ALA A 106 4.82 -14.15 5.83
CA ALA A 106 4.15 -14.76 4.69
C ALA A 106 5.00 -14.82 3.43
N ILE A 107 6.20 -14.26 3.46
CA ILE A 107 7.15 -14.35 2.34
C ILE A 107 7.51 -15.84 2.15
N PRO A 108 7.28 -16.42 0.95
CA PRO A 108 7.67 -17.79 0.69
C PRO A 108 9.19 -17.91 0.58
N ALA A 109 9.71 -19.12 0.81
CA ALA A 109 11.16 -19.39 0.79
C ALA A 109 11.82 -19.00 -0.54
N GLU A 110 11.09 -19.14 -1.65
CA GLU A 110 11.56 -18.78 -2.99
C GLU A 110 11.68 -17.26 -3.21
N GLY A 111 11.13 -16.44 -2.31
CA GLY A 111 11.25 -14.97 -2.34
C GLY A 111 10.64 -14.28 -3.57
N ARG A 112 9.73 -14.93 -4.30
CA ARG A 112 9.21 -14.44 -5.59
C ARG A 112 7.74 -14.00 -5.57
N ALA A 113 7.07 -14.03 -4.43
CA ALA A 113 5.66 -13.64 -4.31
C ALA A 113 5.54 -12.22 -3.77
N ALA A 114 4.54 -11.46 -4.23
CA ALA A 114 4.07 -10.28 -3.53
C ALA A 114 3.14 -10.70 -2.38
N VAL A 115 3.19 -9.97 -1.25
CA VAL A 115 2.30 -10.23 -0.10
C VAL A 115 1.40 -9.02 0.10
N TYR A 116 0.10 -9.23 0.02
CA TYR A 116 -0.93 -8.20 0.20
C TYR A 116 -1.61 -8.35 1.55
N GLY A 117 -1.71 -7.25 2.28
CA GLY A 117 -2.52 -7.21 3.49
C GLY A 117 -3.98 -7.03 3.15
N SER A 118 -4.83 -8.00 3.45
CA SER A 118 -6.27 -7.94 3.19
C SER A 118 -7.04 -7.44 4.41
N ARG A 119 -7.64 -6.25 4.29
CA ARG A 119 -8.57 -5.69 5.29
C ARG A 119 -9.83 -6.54 5.38
N THR A 120 -10.28 -7.04 4.25
CA THR A 120 -11.45 -7.94 4.16
C THR A 120 -11.23 -9.20 4.99
N GLN A 121 -10.10 -9.89 4.81
CA GLN A 121 -9.75 -11.07 5.61
C GLN A 121 -9.57 -10.71 7.09
N GLY A 122 -8.96 -9.56 7.39
CA GLY A 122 -8.82 -9.06 8.75
C GLY A 122 -10.15 -8.87 9.45
N GLN A 123 -11.12 -8.23 8.80
CA GLN A 123 -12.47 -8.04 9.34
C GLN A 123 -13.24 -9.35 9.48
N VAL A 124 -13.11 -10.27 8.51
CA VAL A 124 -13.71 -11.60 8.60
C VAL A 124 -13.14 -12.40 9.77
N ARG A 125 -11.82 -12.37 9.97
CA ARG A 125 -11.15 -13.02 11.10
C ARG A 125 -11.60 -12.48 12.45
N GLN A 126 -11.78 -11.16 12.56
CA GLN A 126 -12.18 -10.50 13.82
C GLN A 126 -13.68 -10.66 14.13
N ARG A 127 -14.54 -10.70 13.10
CA ARG A 127 -15.99 -10.51 13.24
C ARG A 127 -16.84 -11.66 12.69
N GLY A 128 -16.21 -12.64 12.04
CA GLY A 128 -16.88 -13.78 11.40
C GLY A 128 -17.42 -13.49 10.00
N TRP A 129 -17.60 -14.55 9.24
CA TRP A 129 -18.07 -14.50 7.84
C TRP A 129 -19.58 -14.25 7.74
N PHE A 130 -20.35 -14.73 8.72
CA PHE A 130 -21.83 -14.76 8.68
C PHE A 130 -22.49 -13.41 9.00
N ARG A 131 -21.88 -12.29 8.62
CA ARG A 131 -22.49 -10.97 8.76
C ARG A 131 -23.15 -10.52 7.46
N LEU A 132 -24.12 -9.60 7.57
CA LEU A 132 -24.83 -9.02 6.42
C LEU A 132 -23.86 -8.39 5.39
N PHE A 133 -22.70 -7.86 5.87
CA PHE A 133 -21.64 -7.28 5.05
C PHE A 133 -20.28 -7.86 5.46
N PRO A 134 -19.91 -9.07 4.96
CA PRO A 134 -18.64 -9.70 5.31
C PRO A 134 -17.45 -8.83 4.93
N GLY A 135 -16.46 -8.75 5.81
CA GLY A 135 -15.24 -7.99 5.57
C GLY A 135 -15.38 -6.47 5.64
N ARG A 136 -16.57 -5.92 5.94
CA ARG A 136 -16.76 -4.48 6.09
C ARG A 136 -16.37 -4.03 7.51
N HIS A 137 -15.53 -2.98 7.59
CA HIS A 137 -15.28 -2.30 8.86
C HIS A 137 -16.49 -1.44 9.26
N PRO A 138 -16.91 -1.37 10.57
CA PRO A 138 -18.09 -0.61 11.00
C PRO A 138 -18.08 0.86 10.63
N ARG A 139 -16.90 1.51 10.71
CA ARG A 139 -16.72 2.93 10.33
C ARG A 139 -16.61 3.13 8.80
N GLN A 140 -16.52 2.07 8.01
CA GLN A 140 -16.44 2.16 6.55
C GLN A 140 -17.82 2.40 5.97
N GLY A 141 -17.96 3.44 5.13
CA GLY A 141 -19.19 3.70 4.38
C GLY A 141 -19.56 2.54 3.47
N LEU A 142 -20.86 2.24 3.34
CA LEU A 142 -21.37 1.14 2.51
C LEU A 142 -20.92 1.27 1.05
N GLY A 143 -20.97 2.47 0.48
CA GLY A 143 -20.51 2.74 -0.90
C GLY A 143 -19.03 2.42 -1.11
N SER A 144 -18.16 2.77 -0.14
CA SER A 144 -16.73 2.48 -0.21
C SER A 144 -16.45 0.97 -0.10
N TRP A 145 -17.21 0.25 0.73
CA TRP A 145 -17.12 -1.21 0.82
C TRP A 145 -17.58 -1.88 -0.47
N LEU A 146 -18.75 -1.45 -1.01
CA LEU A 146 -19.28 -1.98 -2.28
C LEU A 146 -18.32 -1.75 -3.45
N ALA A 147 -17.69 -0.57 -3.53
CA ALA A 147 -16.67 -0.29 -4.53
C ALA A 147 -15.49 -1.27 -4.44
N GLY A 148 -15.05 -1.62 -3.23
CA GLY A 148 -14.03 -2.64 -3.02
C GLY A 148 -14.46 -4.02 -3.53
N VAL A 149 -15.67 -4.46 -3.21
CA VAL A 149 -16.24 -5.73 -3.69
C VAL A 149 -16.32 -5.74 -5.22
N LEU A 150 -16.83 -4.66 -5.83
CA LEU A 150 -16.93 -4.55 -7.30
C LEU A 150 -15.55 -4.62 -7.96
N LEU A 151 -14.53 -3.96 -7.42
CA LEU A 151 -13.16 -4.03 -7.94
C LEU A 151 -12.55 -5.42 -7.78
N THR A 152 -12.83 -6.12 -6.68
CA THR A 152 -12.44 -7.52 -6.50
C THR A 152 -13.05 -8.41 -7.57
N CYS A 153 -14.37 -8.31 -7.79
CA CYS A 153 -15.08 -9.05 -8.84
C CYS A 153 -14.54 -8.68 -10.24
N TRP A 154 -14.28 -7.41 -10.50
CA TRP A 154 -13.72 -6.93 -11.76
C TRP A 154 -12.32 -7.48 -12.02
N THR A 155 -11.46 -7.48 -11.00
CA THR A 155 -10.12 -8.07 -11.09
C THR A 155 -10.20 -9.56 -11.37
N PHE A 156 -11.10 -10.28 -10.69
CA PHE A 156 -11.32 -11.70 -10.94
C PHE A 156 -11.78 -11.97 -12.37
N LEU A 157 -12.74 -11.18 -12.86
CA LEU A 157 -13.26 -11.32 -14.24
C LEU A 157 -12.17 -11.09 -15.29
N LEU A 158 -11.32 -10.09 -15.10
CA LEU A 158 -10.27 -9.73 -16.08
C LEU A 158 -9.06 -10.68 -16.03
N TYR A 159 -8.67 -11.15 -14.86
CA TYR A 159 -7.39 -11.82 -14.66
C TYR A 159 -7.52 -13.27 -14.17
N GLY A 160 -8.72 -13.74 -13.82
CA GLY A 160 -8.93 -15.09 -13.27
C GLY A 160 -8.28 -15.29 -11.88
N ARG A 161 -7.92 -14.20 -11.18
CA ARG A 161 -7.28 -14.22 -9.87
C ARG A 161 -8.17 -13.54 -8.83
N LEU A 162 -8.57 -14.30 -7.81
CA LEU A 162 -9.31 -13.74 -6.69
C LEU A 162 -8.32 -13.06 -5.73
N ILE A 163 -8.41 -11.73 -5.63
CA ILE A 163 -7.71 -10.90 -4.65
C ILE A 163 -8.80 -10.25 -3.82
N THR A 164 -8.87 -10.59 -2.54
CA THR A 164 -9.98 -10.20 -1.66
C THR A 164 -9.98 -8.71 -1.29
N ASP A 165 -8.83 -8.04 -1.44
CA ASP A 165 -8.67 -6.60 -1.20
C ASP A 165 -7.66 -5.96 -2.16
N THR A 166 -8.11 -5.60 -3.36
CA THR A 166 -7.28 -4.92 -4.37
C THR A 166 -6.97 -3.46 -4.00
N LEU A 167 -7.79 -2.86 -3.12
CA LEU A 167 -7.66 -1.46 -2.69
C LEU A 167 -6.75 -1.26 -1.47
N THR A 168 -6.20 -2.32 -0.91
CA THR A 168 -5.24 -2.21 0.19
C THR A 168 -3.99 -1.43 -0.24
N ALA A 169 -3.50 -0.55 0.60
CA ALA A 169 -2.19 0.06 0.42
C ALA A 169 -1.05 -0.84 0.93
N TYR A 170 -1.35 -1.77 1.85
CA TYR A 170 -0.34 -2.68 2.39
C TYR A 170 0.01 -3.79 1.39
N LYS A 171 1.01 -3.48 0.58
CA LYS A 171 1.53 -4.39 -0.45
C LYS A 171 3.04 -4.47 -0.29
N LEU A 172 3.51 -5.66 0.02
CA LEU A 172 4.93 -6.00 0.13
C LEU A 172 5.37 -6.68 -1.16
N TYR A 173 6.43 -6.15 -1.76
CA TYR A 173 6.91 -6.60 -3.06
C TYR A 173 8.38 -6.98 -3.02
N PRO A 174 8.81 -7.99 -3.75
CA PRO A 174 10.22 -8.17 -4.05
C PRO A 174 10.72 -6.97 -4.89
N THR A 175 11.77 -6.30 -4.45
CA THR A 175 12.29 -5.07 -5.11
C THR A 175 12.68 -5.32 -6.56
N HIS A 176 13.30 -6.47 -6.85
CA HIS A 176 13.70 -6.84 -8.20
C HIS A 176 12.51 -6.98 -9.16
N VAL A 177 11.36 -7.46 -8.66
CA VAL A 177 10.11 -7.55 -9.45
C VAL A 177 9.58 -6.17 -9.76
N LEU A 178 9.47 -5.28 -8.75
CA LEU A 178 9.00 -3.91 -8.99
C LEU A 178 9.85 -3.17 -10.01
N ARG A 179 11.16 -3.33 -9.94
CA ARG A 179 12.11 -2.66 -10.85
C ARG A 179 12.09 -3.21 -12.27
N SER A 180 11.54 -4.39 -12.49
CA SER A 180 11.35 -4.94 -13.84
C SER A 180 10.16 -4.28 -14.58
N PHE A 181 9.28 -3.58 -13.87
CA PHE A 181 8.12 -2.94 -14.47
C PHE A 181 8.38 -1.46 -14.81
N VAL A 182 7.96 -1.07 -16.01
CA VAL A 182 7.83 0.35 -16.37
C VAL A 182 6.46 0.82 -15.91
N VAL A 183 6.40 1.55 -14.80
CA VAL A 183 5.15 2.10 -14.25
C VAL A 183 4.86 3.45 -14.89
N ARG A 184 3.65 3.62 -15.42
CA ARG A 184 3.26 4.80 -16.22
C ARG A 184 2.27 5.72 -15.53
N THR A 185 1.53 5.19 -14.55
CA THR A 185 0.54 5.97 -13.79
C THR A 185 1.20 6.71 -12.62
N CYS A 186 0.64 7.86 -12.23
CA CYS A 186 1.21 8.73 -11.21
C CYS A 186 0.30 8.94 -9.99
N GLY A 187 -0.98 8.56 -10.07
CA GLY A 187 -1.97 8.76 -9.01
C GLY A 187 -2.23 7.51 -8.16
N PHE A 188 -3.43 7.40 -7.61
CA PHE A 188 -3.86 6.23 -6.82
C PHE A 188 -3.98 4.96 -7.67
N GLU A 189 -4.19 5.11 -8.96
CA GLU A 189 -4.30 4.01 -9.93
C GLU A 189 -3.00 3.21 -10.10
N THR A 190 -1.87 3.73 -9.64
CA THR A 190 -0.57 3.02 -9.68
C THR A 190 -0.63 1.68 -8.95
N ASP A 191 -1.38 1.59 -7.87
CA ASP A 191 -1.59 0.33 -7.14
C ASP A 191 -2.28 -0.74 -8.00
N HIS A 192 -3.16 -0.32 -8.91
CA HIS A 192 -3.88 -1.21 -9.83
C HIS A 192 -3.01 -1.59 -11.03
N GLU A 193 -2.21 -0.66 -11.55
CA GLU A 193 -1.21 -0.95 -12.58
C GLU A 193 -0.22 -2.00 -12.10
N LEU A 194 0.35 -1.82 -10.90
CA LEU A 194 1.29 -2.78 -10.32
C LEU A 194 0.63 -4.15 -10.11
N THR A 195 -0.60 -4.19 -9.61
CA THR A 195 -1.34 -5.44 -9.43
C THR A 195 -1.57 -6.15 -10.77
N ALA A 196 -1.98 -5.41 -11.82
CA ALA A 196 -2.16 -5.96 -13.15
C ALA A 196 -0.86 -6.54 -13.72
N LYS A 197 0.26 -5.81 -13.60
CA LYS A 197 1.58 -6.25 -14.08
C LYS A 197 2.08 -7.48 -13.35
N LEU A 198 1.92 -7.55 -12.03
CA LEU A 198 2.25 -8.74 -11.23
C LEU A 198 1.50 -9.97 -11.72
N ILE A 199 0.18 -9.87 -11.89
CA ILE A 199 -0.64 -11.01 -12.32
C ILE A 199 -0.22 -11.46 -13.73
N ARG A 200 -0.03 -10.52 -14.66
CA ARG A 200 0.39 -10.83 -16.04
C ARG A 200 1.78 -11.45 -16.11
N SER A 201 2.68 -11.06 -15.22
CA SER A 201 4.03 -11.64 -15.13
C SER A 201 4.07 -12.98 -14.41
N GLY A 202 2.93 -13.52 -14.00
CA GLY A 202 2.86 -14.79 -13.27
C GLY A 202 3.41 -14.74 -11.84
N VAL A 203 3.65 -13.54 -11.30
CA VAL A 203 4.12 -13.39 -9.92
C VAL A 203 2.99 -13.75 -8.96
N PRO A 204 3.18 -14.71 -8.04
CA PRO A 204 2.18 -15.06 -7.05
C PRO A 204 1.85 -13.88 -6.13
N ILE A 205 0.57 -13.72 -5.79
CA ILE A 205 0.11 -12.78 -4.77
C ILE A 205 -0.48 -13.59 -3.63
N ILE A 206 0.09 -13.43 -2.45
CA ILE A 206 -0.35 -14.07 -1.21
C ILE A 206 -1.08 -13.01 -0.39
N GLU A 207 -2.27 -13.32 0.11
CA GLU A 207 -3.00 -12.39 0.99
C GLU A 207 -2.92 -12.84 2.44
N VAL A 208 -2.74 -11.87 3.33
CA VAL A 208 -2.74 -12.07 4.78
C VAL A 208 -3.71 -11.10 5.46
N PRO A 209 -4.40 -11.52 6.54
CA PRO A 209 -5.31 -10.64 7.26
C PRO A 209 -4.54 -9.55 8.01
N ILE A 210 -4.95 -8.28 7.82
CA ILE A 210 -4.38 -7.12 8.52
C ILE A 210 -5.44 -6.30 9.22
N GLY A 211 -5.00 -5.45 10.16
CA GLY A 211 -5.81 -4.41 10.78
C GLY A 211 -6.10 -3.25 9.83
N PHE A 212 -7.18 -2.52 10.10
CA PHE A 212 -7.53 -1.32 9.35
C PHE A 212 -8.41 -0.41 10.21
N GLU A 213 -8.01 0.86 10.35
CA GLU A 213 -8.76 1.88 11.07
C GLU A 213 -9.09 3.04 10.11
N PRO A 214 -10.26 2.98 9.43
CA PRO A 214 -10.59 3.97 8.42
C PRO A 214 -10.79 5.36 9.02
N ARG A 215 -10.21 6.38 8.37
CA ARG A 215 -10.45 7.79 8.68
C ARG A 215 -11.83 8.22 8.18
N SER A 216 -12.42 9.15 8.91
CA SER A 216 -13.62 9.87 8.46
C SER A 216 -13.27 10.93 7.39
N THR A 217 -14.27 11.41 6.68
CA THR A 217 -14.10 12.52 5.72
C THR A 217 -13.61 13.79 6.41
N ALA A 218 -14.02 14.03 7.66
CA ALA A 218 -13.58 15.17 8.47
C ALA A 218 -12.08 15.09 8.82
N GLU A 219 -11.50 13.89 8.83
CA GLU A 219 -10.08 13.63 9.08
C GLU A 219 -9.23 13.67 7.81
N GLY A 220 -9.77 14.15 6.69
CA GLY A 220 -8.99 14.42 5.46
C GLY A 220 -8.88 13.24 4.49
N LYS A 221 -9.87 12.34 4.41
CA LYS A 221 -9.90 11.28 3.41
C LYS A 221 -9.81 11.85 2.00
N LYS A 222 -8.76 11.48 1.24
CA LYS A 222 -8.43 12.06 -0.08
C LYS A 222 -9.07 11.33 -1.26
N ILE A 223 -9.42 10.04 -1.11
CA ILE A 223 -9.97 9.19 -2.18
C ILE A 223 -11.42 9.62 -2.51
N ARG A 224 -11.70 9.81 -3.79
CA ARG A 224 -13.01 10.23 -4.34
C ARG A 224 -13.62 9.12 -5.20
N ALA A 225 -14.93 9.20 -5.48
CA ALA A 225 -15.63 8.22 -6.32
C ALA A 225 -15.01 8.08 -7.74
N ARG A 226 -14.49 9.18 -8.32
CA ARG A 226 -13.79 9.15 -9.61
C ARG A 226 -12.59 8.21 -9.63
N ASP A 227 -11.90 8.06 -8.48
CA ASP A 227 -10.71 7.22 -8.39
C ASP A 227 -11.07 5.74 -8.57
N GLY A 228 -12.31 5.35 -8.20
CA GLY A 228 -12.86 4.03 -8.48
C GLY A 228 -13.05 3.76 -9.98
N PHE A 229 -13.56 4.74 -10.74
CA PHE A 229 -13.68 4.61 -12.21
C PHE A 229 -12.30 4.53 -12.87
N ILE A 230 -11.34 5.33 -12.40
CA ILE A 230 -9.96 5.28 -12.89
C ILE A 230 -9.36 3.90 -12.61
N ALA A 231 -9.59 3.33 -11.43
CA ALA A 231 -9.12 1.98 -11.07
C ALA A 231 -9.68 0.90 -12.03
N VAL A 232 -10.99 0.93 -12.31
CA VAL A 232 -11.65 0.02 -13.25
C VAL A 232 -11.02 0.14 -14.66
N ALA A 233 -10.85 1.38 -15.16
CA ALA A 233 -10.25 1.64 -16.47
C ALA A 233 -8.78 1.22 -16.53
N THR A 234 -8.03 1.43 -15.44
CA THR A 234 -6.62 1.05 -15.33
C THR A 234 -6.47 -0.48 -15.40
N LEU A 235 -7.25 -1.22 -14.62
CA LEU A 235 -7.24 -2.68 -14.68
C LEU A 235 -7.60 -3.21 -16.07
N LEU A 236 -8.61 -2.61 -16.74
CA LEU A 236 -8.97 -2.99 -18.10
C LEU A 236 -7.83 -2.69 -19.08
N ARG A 237 -7.25 -1.49 -19.03
CA ARG A 237 -6.14 -1.08 -19.89
C ARG A 237 -4.97 -2.04 -19.79
N TYR A 238 -4.48 -2.28 -18.57
CA TYR A 238 -3.30 -3.12 -18.33
C TYR A 238 -3.56 -4.63 -18.45
N ARG A 239 -4.80 -5.05 -18.69
CA ARG A 239 -5.11 -6.41 -19.11
C ARG A 239 -4.66 -6.68 -20.54
N PHE A 240 -4.83 -5.69 -21.44
CA PHE A 240 -4.62 -5.84 -22.88
C PHE A 240 -3.42 -5.04 -23.41
N PHE A 241 -3.06 -3.94 -22.78
CA PHE A 241 -2.01 -3.04 -23.19
C PHE A 241 -1.01 -2.81 -22.05
N ASP A 242 0.28 -2.62 -22.41
CA ASP A 242 1.33 -2.27 -21.45
C ASP A 242 2.03 -0.96 -21.86
#